data_aed54473749d764886442be06b4e1f82
#
_entry.id   aed54473749d764886442be06b4e1f82
#
_cell.length_a   1.000
_cell.length_b   1.000
_cell.length_c   1.000
_cell.angle_alpha   90.00
_cell.angle_beta   90.00
_cell.angle_gamma   90.00
#
_symmetry.space_group_name_H-M   'P 1'
#
loop_
_entity.id
_entity.type
_entity.pdbx_description
1 polymer ?
#
loop_
_entity_poly.entity_id
_entity_poly.type
_entity_poly.pdbx_seq_one_letter_code
_entity_poly.pdbx_strand_id
1 'polypeptide(L)'
;MNLGVVLPTVELGADPAIIREYAQTAQGHGYTHLVIQDHVLGVDPAVHVGWTRPYTNKTLTPDPLVQSAFLSSAVPGMELVTGVVVLTQRQTVLVAKQAAEVDILTGGNFRLGVGLGWNKVEYDALGEDFTNRGVRSEEQVELMRALWTQQSVKFDGKWHHIDAA
;
A
#
# COMPACT_ATOMS: atom_id res chain seq x y z
N MET A 1 -11.15 -9.49 -21.38
CA MET A 1 -9.83 -9.02 -20.84
C MET A 1 -10.14 -7.98 -19.77
N ASN A 2 -9.58 -8.11 -18.58
CA ASN A 2 -9.74 -7.10 -17.53
C ASN A 2 -8.63 -6.06 -17.68
N LEU A 3 -9.01 -4.78 -17.75
CA LEU A 3 -8.08 -3.66 -17.86
C LEU A 3 -8.12 -2.84 -16.57
N GLY A 4 -6.95 -2.50 -16.04
CA GLY A 4 -6.80 -1.58 -14.93
C GLY A 4 -6.12 -0.30 -15.32
N VAL A 5 -6.21 0.69 -14.45
CA VAL A 5 -5.54 1.97 -14.60
C VAL A 5 -4.80 2.33 -13.30
N VAL A 6 -3.67 2.99 -13.42
CA VAL A 6 -2.94 3.51 -12.25
C VAL A 6 -3.52 4.87 -11.89
N LEU A 7 -3.71 5.12 -10.60
CA LEU A 7 -4.09 6.45 -10.10
C LEU A 7 -2.87 7.40 -10.26
N PRO A 8 -2.94 8.41 -11.14
CA PRO A 8 -1.80 9.27 -11.44
C PRO A 8 -1.69 10.41 -10.39
N THR A 9 -1.28 10.05 -9.19
CA THR A 9 -1.32 10.93 -8.00
C THR A 9 -0.49 12.20 -8.15
N VAL A 10 0.60 12.14 -8.91
CA VAL A 10 1.47 13.29 -9.16
C VAL A 10 0.75 14.32 -10.02
N GLU A 11 0.05 13.86 -11.05
CA GLU A 11 -0.65 14.71 -12.03
C GLU A 11 -1.98 15.26 -11.48
N LEU A 12 -2.69 14.47 -10.68
CA LEU A 12 -3.99 14.87 -10.11
C LEU A 12 -3.83 15.82 -8.91
N GLY A 13 -2.70 15.75 -8.21
CA GLY A 13 -2.49 16.51 -6.98
C GLY A 13 -3.31 15.99 -5.80
N ALA A 14 -3.59 16.89 -4.82
CA ALA A 14 -4.17 16.54 -3.52
C ALA A 14 -5.68 16.80 -3.41
N ASP A 15 -6.35 17.27 -4.48
CA ASP A 15 -7.78 17.57 -4.42
C ASP A 15 -8.61 16.27 -4.39
N PRO A 16 -9.32 15.98 -3.28
CA PRO A 16 -10.11 14.77 -3.16
C PRO A 16 -11.27 14.68 -4.15
N ALA A 17 -11.79 15.82 -4.63
CA ALA A 17 -12.84 15.83 -5.64
C ALA A 17 -12.32 15.35 -6.99
N ILE A 18 -11.15 15.83 -7.40
CA ILE A 18 -10.49 15.42 -8.66
C ILE A 18 -10.11 13.93 -8.61
N ILE A 19 -9.58 13.47 -7.48
CA ILE A 19 -9.21 12.05 -7.29
C ILE A 19 -10.45 11.15 -7.43
N ARG A 20 -11.55 11.55 -6.82
CA ARG A 20 -12.83 10.82 -6.92
C ARG A 20 -13.37 10.80 -8.34
N GLU A 21 -13.39 11.97 -9.00
CA GLU A 21 -13.85 12.11 -10.39
C GLU A 21 -13.04 11.24 -11.34
N TYR A 22 -11.71 11.21 -11.19
CA TYR A 22 -10.85 10.33 -11.98
C TYR A 22 -11.24 8.85 -11.82
N ALA A 23 -11.40 8.38 -10.58
CA ALA A 23 -11.75 7.00 -10.31
C ALA A 23 -13.12 6.62 -10.87
N GLN A 24 -14.13 7.50 -10.72
CA GLN A 24 -15.47 7.30 -11.27
C GLN A 24 -15.47 7.32 -12.80
N THR A 25 -14.70 8.21 -13.41
CA THR A 25 -14.54 8.29 -14.86
C THR A 25 -13.87 7.02 -15.41
N ALA A 26 -12.82 6.54 -14.75
CA ALA A 26 -12.17 5.29 -15.12
C ALA A 26 -13.14 4.10 -15.06
N GLN A 27 -13.93 4.01 -13.98
CA GLN A 27 -14.99 2.98 -13.87
C GLN A 27 -16.02 3.11 -14.99
N GLY A 28 -16.47 4.33 -15.29
CA GLY A 28 -17.43 4.63 -16.38
C GLY A 28 -16.91 4.24 -17.78
N HIS A 29 -15.61 4.25 -17.99
CA HIS A 29 -14.98 3.77 -19.22
C HIS A 29 -14.71 2.25 -19.22
N GLY A 30 -15.16 1.52 -18.20
CA GLY A 30 -15.08 0.06 -18.15
C GLY A 30 -13.73 -0.49 -17.64
N TYR A 31 -12.88 0.35 -17.02
CA TYR A 31 -11.74 -0.19 -16.27
C TYR A 31 -12.24 -0.97 -15.05
N THR A 32 -11.67 -2.15 -14.84
CA THR A 32 -12.12 -3.09 -13.80
C THR A 32 -11.39 -2.94 -12.48
N HIS A 33 -10.21 -2.34 -12.51
CA HIS A 33 -9.41 -2.12 -11.31
C HIS A 33 -8.59 -0.83 -11.36
N LEU A 34 -8.37 -0.24 -10.19
CA LEU A 34 -7.56 0.96 -9.97
C LEU A 34 -6.36 0.61 -9.11
N VAL A 35 -5.15 0.91 -9.60
CA VAL A 35 -3.89 0.63 -8.91
C VAL A 35 -3.40 1.88 -8.18
N ILE A 36 -3.08 1.75 -6.90
CA ILE A 36 -2.60 2.83 -6.02
C ILE A 36 -1.19 2.51 -5.56
N GLN A 37 -0.27 3.46 -5.73
CA GLN A 37 1.14 3.32 -5.38
C GLN A 37 1.41 3.73 -3.94
N ASP A 38 2.54 3.27 -3.38
CA ASP A 38 2.97 3.56 -2.01
C ASP A 38 4.38 4.15 -1.98
N HIS A 39 4.48 5.33 -1.39
CA HIS A 39 5.73 5.90 -0.91
C HIS A 39 5.45 6.72 0.36
N VAL A 40 6.28 6.54 1.39
CA VAL A 40 6.06 7.22 2.68
C VAL A 40 6.59 8.65 2.63
N LEU A 41 7.70 8.87 1.95
CA LEU A 41 8.30 10.21 1.77
C LEU A 41 9.14 10.28 0.49
N GLY A 42 9.29 11.51 -0.01
CA GLY A 42 10.19 11.81 -1.10
C GLY A 42 11.58 12.25 -0.61
N VAL A 43 12.57 12.02 -1.45
CA VAL A 43 13.98 12.37 -1.15
C VAL A 43 14.28 13.79 -1.61
N ASP A 44 15.01 14.57 -0.82
CA ASP A 44 15.49 15.89 -1.24
C ASP A 44 16.77 15.76 -2.10
N PRO A 45 16.70 16.04 -3.42
CA PRO A 45 17.86 15.95 -4.29
C PRO A 45 18.96 16.97 -3.98
N ALA A 46 18.65 18.03 -3.24
CA ALA A 46 19.65 19.02 -2.83
C ALA A 46 20.61 18.46 -1.76
N VAL A 47 20.10 17.53 -0.96
CA VAL A 47 20.88 16.84 0.10
C VAL A 47 21.49 15.54 -0.43
N HIS A 48 20.71 14.79 -1.21
CA HIS A 48 21.13 13.51 -1.79
C HIS A 48 21.67 13.72 -3.22
N VAL A 49 22.89 14.27 -3.30
CA VAL A 49 23.54 14.58 -4.58
C VAL A 49 23.63 13.33 -5.48
N GLY A 50 23.20 13.47 -6.72
CA GLY A 50 23.14 12.35 -7.68
C GLY A 50 21.85 11.54 -7.64
N TRP A 51 20.82 11.97 -6.90
CA TRP A 51 19.51 11.34 -6.93
C TRP A 51 18.86 11.51 -8.31
N THR A 52 18.63 10.39 -9.00
CA THR A 52 18.03 10.35 -10.35
C THR A 52 16.70 9.60 -10.37
N ARG A 53 16.23 9.14 -9.21
CA ARG A 53 14.99 8.38 -9.08
C ARG A 53 13.77 9.30 -8.96
N PRO A 54 12.58 8.83 -9.34
CA PRO A 54 11.31 9.53 -9.03
C PRO A 54 11.10 9.63 -7.51
N TYR A 55 10.05 10.31 -7.10
CA TYR A 55 9.64 10.51 -5.71
C TYR A 55 10.65 11.36 -4.91
N THR A 56 10.66 12.63 -5.29
CA THR A 56 11.40 13.68 -4.58
C THR A 56 10.51 14.30 -3.49
N ASN A 57 11.08 15.17 -2.67
CA ASN A 57 10.37 15.97 -1.65
C ASN A 57 9.25 16.87 -2.22
N LYS A 58 9.12 16.94 -3.54
CA LYS A 58 8.04 17.65 -4.25
C LYS A 58 6.96 16.72 -4.79
N THR A 59 7.14 15.40 -4.65
CA THR A 59 6.21 14.41 -5.16
C THR A 59 5.17 14.07 -4.09
N LEU A 60 3.90 14.29 -4.41
CA LEU A 60 2.81 13.85 -3.57
C LEU A 60 2.58 12.35 -3.76
N THR A 61 2.60 11.61 -2.66
CA THR A 61 2.29 10.17 -2.64
C THR A 61 1.28 9.91 -1.53
N PRO A 62 0.10 9.35 -1.85
CA PRO A 62 -0.89 9.00 -0.84
C PRO A 62 -0.49 7.71 -0.12
N ASP A 63 -1.02 7.51 1.08
CA ASP A 63 -1.05 6.18 1.67
C ASP A 63 -2.07 5.32 0.91
N PRO A 64 -1.68 4.14 0.36
CA PRO A 64 -2.55 3.37 -0.51
C PRO A 64 -3.74 2.74 0.22
N LEU A 65 -3.63 2.41 1.52
CA LEU A 65 -4.75 1.86 2.29
C LEU A 65 -5.77 2.94 2.65
N VAL A 66 -5.29 4.12 3.06
CA VAL A 66 -6.16 5.28 3.32
C VAL A 66 -6.86 5.74 2.04
N GLN A 67 -6.12 5.78 0.92
CA GLN A 67 -6.69 6.16 -0.37
C GLN A 67 -7.71 5.13 -0.87
N SER A 68 -7.46 3.83 -0.68
CA SER A 68 -8.43 2.78 -1.00
C SER A 68 -9.70 2.90 -0.16
N ALA A 69 -9.58 3.12 1.14
CA ALA A 69 -10.74 3.35 2.00
C ALA A 69 -11.56 4.58 1.58
N PHE A 70 -10.89 5.68 1.20
CA PHE A 70 -11.56 6.88 0.67
C PHE A 70 -12.34 6.59 -0.62
N LEU A 71 -11.77 5.79 -1.52
CA LEU A 71 -12.37 5.50 -2.83
C LEU A 71 -13.41 4.37 -2.79
N SER A 72 -13.47 3.55 -1.75
CA SER A 72 -14.34 2.38 -1.66
C SER A 72 -15.82 2.68 -1.94
N SER A 73 -16.31 3.81 -1.42
CA SER A 73 -17.68 4.25 -1.65
C SER A 73 -17.89 5.00 -2.96
N ALA A 74 -16.83 5.49 -3.57
CA ALA A 74 -16.90 6.29 -4.80
C ALA A 74 -17.01 5.42 -6.06
N VAL A 75 -16.43 4.22 -6.03
CA VAL A 75 -16.37 3.27 -7.15
C VAL A 75 -16.80 1.86 -6.74
N PRO A 76 -18.05 1.68 -6.32
CA PRO A 76 -18.53 0.38 -5.86
C PRO A 76 -18.40 -0.69 -6.96
N GLY A 77 -17.85 -1.86 -6.58
CA GLY A 77 -17.62 -2.97 -7.50
C GLY A 77 -16.36 -2.88 -8.36
N MET A 78 -15.65 -1.75 -8.36
CA MET A 78 -14.32 -1.64 -8.96
C MET A 78 -13.28 -2.21 -7.97
N GLU A 79 -12.37 -3.06 -8.46
CA GLU A 79 -11.32 -3.62 -7.62
C GLU A 79 -10.25 -2.55 -7.32
N LEU A 80 -9.98 -2.29 -6.05
CA LEU A 80 -8.89 -1.42 -5.62
C LEU A 80 -7.65 -2.26 -5.33
N VAL A 81 -6.54 -1.90 -5.95
CA VAL A 81 -5.29 -2.68 -5.91
C VAL A 81 -4.16 -1.82 -5.39
N THR A 82 -3.42 -2.27 -4.40
CA THR A 82 -2.16 -1.61 -4.05
C THR A 82 -1.04 -2.10 -4.95
N GLY A 83 -0.37 -1.20 -5.62
CA GLY A 83 0.70 -1.53 -6.54
C GLY A 83 1.98 -0.75 -6.29
N VAL A 84 2.65 -1.01 -5.18
CA VAL A 84 2.46 -1.99 -4.10
C VAL A 84 2.45 -1.31 -2.73
N VAL A 85 1.95 -1.94 -1.66
CA VAL A 85 2.34 -1.58 -0.29
C VAL A 85 3.77 -2.03 -0.04
N VAL A 86 4.65 -1.12 0.38
CA VAL A 86 6.01 -1.48 0.80
C VAL A 86 5.93 -2.11 2.20
N LEU A 87 5.65 -3.42 2.22
CA LEU A 87 5.27 -4.13 3.44
C LEU A 87 6.32 -4.04 4.54
N THR A 88 7.59 -4.15 4.18
CA THR A 88 8.71 -4.16 5.14
C THR A 88 9.06 -2.78 5.72
N GLN A 89 8.33 -1.74 5.33
CA GLN A 89 8.35 -0.42 5.97
C GLN A 89 7.24 -0.26 7.02
N ARG A 90 6.40 -1.28 7.23
CA ARG A 90 5.18 -1.17 8.03
C ARG A 90 5.09 -2.24 9.12
N GLN A 91 4.35 -1.94 10.17
CA GLN A 91 4.02 -2.90 11.22
C GLN A 91 3.03 -3.94 10.69
N THR A 92 3.42 -5.19 10.69
CA THR A 92 2.70 -6.31 10.05
C THR A 92 1.26 -6.47 10.52
N VAL A 93 1.05 -6.51 11.84
CA VAL A 93 -0.28 -6.70 12.43
C VAL A 93 -1.22 -5.54 12.09
N LEU A 94 -0.67 -4.31 12.05
CA LEU A 94 -1.44 -3.14 11.69
C LEU A 94 -1.85 -3.17 10.20
N VAL A 95 -0.94 -3.54 9.31
CA VAL A 95 -1.26 -3.71 7.88
C VAL A 95 -2.30 -4.80 7.67
N ALA A 96 -2.17 -5.94 8.37
CA ALA A 96 -3.16 -7.01 8.30
C ALA A 96 -4.56 -6.52 8.69
N LYS A 97 -4.67 -5.74 9.77
CA LYS A 97 -5.92 -5.13 10.21
C LYS A 97 -6.47 -4.12 9.20
N GLN A 98 -5.64 -3.22 8.72
CA GLN A 98 -6.04 -2.18 7.75
C GLN A 98 -6.48 -2.79 6.41
N ALA A 99 -5.76 -3.80 5.92
CA ALA A 99 -6.11 -4.48 4.68
C ALA A 99 -7.46 -5.22 4.77
N ALA A 100 -7.71 -5.90 5.89
CA ALA A 100 -9.01 -6.54 6.14
C ALA A 100 -10.15 -5.51 6.23
N GLU A 101 -9.92 -4.35 6.83
CA GLU A 101 -10.91 -3.27 6.89
C GLU A 101 -11.21 -2.71 5.49
N VAL A 102 -10.19 -2.47 4.68
CA VAL A 102 -10.38 -2.01 3.29
C VAL A 102 -11.14 -3.05 2.47
N ASP A 103 -10.86 -4.34 2.66
CA ASP A 103 -11.59 -5.42 1.98
C ASP A 103 -13.08 -5.41 2.34
N ILE A 104 -13.40 -5.24 3.63
CA ILE A 104 -14.79 -5.07 4.09
C ILE A 104 -15.44 -3.84 3.44
N LEU A 105 -14.77 -2.69 3.46
CA LEU A 105 -15.31 -1.43 2.92
C LEU A 105 -15.52 -1.49 1.41
N THR A 106 -14.76 -2.28 0.68
CA THR A 106 -14.89 -2.49 -0.77
C THR A 106 -15.87 -3.62 -1.13
N GLY A 107 -16.42 -4.30 -0.13
CA GLY A 107 -17.29 -5.48 -0.34
C GLY A 107 -16.55 -6.64 -0.99
N GLY A 108 -15.28 -6.88 -0.62
CA GLY A 108 -14.44 -7.94 -1.16
C GLY A 108 -13.75 -7.58 -2.48
N ASN A 109 -13.76 -6.31 -2.90
CA ASN A 109 -13.10 -5.85 -4.12
C ASN A 109 -11.77 -5.13 -3.79
N PHE A 110 -10.94 -5.78 -2.98
CA PHE A 110 -9.62 -5.28 -2.63
C PHE A 110 -8.54 -6.33 -2.91
N ARG A 111 -7.45 -5.90 -3.51
CA ARG A 111 -6.26 -6.73 -3.72
C ARG A 111 -5.04 -6.06 -3.08
N LEU A 112 -4.51 -6.67 -2.04
CA LEU A 112 -3.28 -6.22 -1.41
C LEU A 112 -2.07 -6.72 -2.21
N GLY A 113 -1.50 -5.85 -3.04
CA GLY A 113 -0.21 -6.06 -3.65
C GLY A 113 0.89 -5.57 -2.71
N VAL A 114 1.88 -6.42 -2.44
CA VAL A 114 2.99 -6.10 -1.53
C VAL A 114 4.32 -6.12 -2.25
N GLY A 115 5.27 -5.32 -1.80
CA GLY A 115 6.61 -5.25 -2.34
C GLY A 115 7.66 -4.91 -1.29
N LEU A 116 8.95 -5.02 -1.70
CA LEU A 116 10.08 -4.82 -0.79
C LEU A 116 10.54 -3.37 -0.70
N GLY A 117 10.16 -2.54 -1.67
CA GLY A 117 10.69 -1.18 -1.77
C GLY A 117 12.18 -1.12 -2.13
N TRP A 118 12.59 0.03 -2.58
CA TRP A 118 13.95 0.29 -3.06
C TRP A 118 14.58 1.56 -2.43
N ASN A 119 13.76 2.41 -1.82
CA ASN A 119 14.18 3.69 -1.27
C ASN A 119 14.70 3.53 0.16
N LYS A 120 16.02 3.42 0.29
CA LYS A 120 16.66 3.25 1.60
C LYS A 120 16.38 4.42 2.56
N VAL A 121 16.18 5.64 2.03
CA VAL A 121 15.91 6.83 2.87
C VAL A 121 14.58 6.69 3.62
N GLU A 122 13.58 6.07 3.01
CA GLU A 122 12.32 5.76 3.70
C GLU A 122 12.53 4.75 4.83
N TYR A 123 13.34 3.71 4.60
CA TYR A 123 13.67 2.71 5.62
C TYR A 123 14.38 3.34 6.82
N ASP A 124 15.38 4.18 6.57
CA ASP A 124 16.10 4.88 7.62
C ASP A 124 15.18 5.80 8.43
N ALA A 125 14.27 6.51 7.76
CA ALA A 125 13.29 7.38 8.40
C ALA A 125 12.27 6.63 9.26
N LEU A 126 11.94 5.40 8.89
CA LEU A 126 11.00 4.54 9.61
C LEU A 126 11.68 3.66 10.67
N GLY A 127 13.01 3.71 10.77
CA GLY A 127 13.77 2.87 11.71
C GLY A 127 13.82 1.39 11.31
N GLU A 128 13.66 1.11 10.01
CA GLU A 128 13.58 -0.25 9.49
C GLU A 128 14.88 -0.67 8.79
N ASP A 129 15.27 -1.94 8.96
CA ASP A 129 16.48 -2.48 8.34
C ASP A 129 16.24 -2.83 6.86
N PHE A 130 16.87 -2.05 5.98
CA PHE A 130 16.82 -2.26 4.54
C PHE A 130 17.40 -3.61 4.09
N THR A 131 18.38 -4.16 4.83
CA THR A 131 19.12 -5.35 4.41
C THR A 131 18.36 -6.65 4.59
N ASN A 132 17.45 -6.71 5.57
CA ASN A 132 16.66 -7.90 5.88
C ASN A 132 15.29 -7.96 5.15
N ARG A 133 14.93 -6.93 4.38
CA ARG A 133 13.58 -6.74 3.82
C ARG A 133 13.04 -7.95 3.04
N GLY A 134 13.91 -8.71 2.34
CA GLY A 134 13.48 -9.90 1.60
C GLY A 134 12.94 -10.98 2.53
N VAL A 135 13.78 -11.47 3.43
CA VAL A 135 13.41 -12.56 4.35
C VAL A 135 12.36 -12.13 5.38
N ARG A 136 12.37 -10.85 5.80
CA ARG A 136 11.35 -10.33 6.71
C ARG A 136 9.97 -10.27 6.04
N SER A 137 9.89 -9.96 4.76
CA SER A 137 8.61 -9.93 4.04
C SER A 137 7.95 -11.31 3.94
N GLU A 138 8.73 -12.37 3.86
CA GLU A 138 8.20 -13.74 3.85
C GLU A 138 7.48 -14.04 5.17
N GLU A 139 8.13 -13.77 6.30
CA GLU A 139 7.53 -13.92 7.63
C GLU A 139 6.31 -13.00 7.82
N GLN A 140 6.36 -11.76 7.32
CA GLN A 140 5.23 -10.84 7.37
C GLN A 140 4.00 -11.38 6.62
N VAL A 141 4.20 -11.92 5.42
CA VAL A 141 3.09 -12.50 4.63
C VAL A 141 2.52 -13.74 5.32
N GLU A 142 3.36 -14.60 5.89
CA GLU A 142 2.93 -15.77 6.65
C GLU A 142 2.07 -15.36 7.85
N LEU A 143 2.55 -14.40 8.64
CA LEU A 143 1.82 -13.89 9.79
C LEU A 143 0.48 -13.25 9.39
N MET A 144 0.46 -12.41 8.36
CA MET A 144 -0.81 -11.81 7.90
C MET A 144 -1.82 -12.85 7.48
N ARG A 145 -1.40 -13.91 6.78
CA ARG A 145 -2.29 -15.02 6.41
C ARG A 145 -2.84 -15.74 7.64
N ALA A 146 -1.99 -15.99 8.65
CA ALA A 146 -2.46 -16.57 9.91
C ALA A 146 -3.52 -15.70 10.59
N LEU A 147 -3.27 -14.38 10.67
CA LEU A 147 -4.21 -13.41 11.27
C LEU A 147 -5.57 -13.35 10.55
N TRP A 148 -5.61 -13.58 9.25
CA TRP A 148 -6.86 -13.56 8.47
C TRP A 148 -7.64 -14.87 8.49
N THR A 149 -6.99 -16.00 8.83
CA THR A 149 -7.60 -17.32 8.65
C THR A 149 -7.79 -18.11 9.94
N GLN A 150 -7.12 -17.70 11.02
CA GLN A 150 -7.18 -18.40 12.30
C GLN A 150 -7.93 -17.56 13.33
N GLN A 151 -8.75 -18.23 14.16
CA GLN A 151 -9.50 -17.58 15.24
C GLN A 151 -8.59 -17.11 16.39
N SER A 152 -7.50 -17.79 16.63
CA SER A 152 -6.47 -17.45 17.60
C SER A 152 -5.10 -17.77 16.99
N VAL A 153 -4.21 -16.79 16.99
CA VAL A 153 -2.90 -16.90 16.36
C VAL A 153 -1.84 -17.03 17.44
N LYS A 154 -1.05 -18.09 17.35
CA LYS A 154 0.25 -18.20 18.02
C LYS A 154 1.33 -18.22 16.97
N PHE A 155 2.23 -17.24 17.02
CA PHE A 155 3.29 -17.09 16.03
C PHE A 155 4.62 -16.79 16.72
N ASP A 156 5.65 -17.56 16.41
CA ASP A 156 6.99 -17.43 16.97
C ASP A 156 8.02 -17.38 15.85
N GLY A 157 8.13 -16.21 15.25
CA GLY A 157 9.05 -15.91 14.15
C GLY A 157 10.33 -15.22 14.62
N LYS A 158 11.17 -14.84 13.68
CA LYS A 158 12.40 -14.11 13.97
C LYS A 158 12.12 -12.65 14.34
N TRP A 159 11.11 -12.04 13.73
CA TRP A 159 10.76 -10.61 13.90
C TRP A 159 9.41 -10.40 14.55
N HIS A 160 8.56 -11.42 14.58
CA HIS A 160 7.20 -11.31 15.10
C HIS A 160 6.92 -12.40 16.11
N HIS A 161 6.37 -12.00 17.27
CA HIS A 161 5.94 -12.92 18.32
C HIS A 161 4.51 -12.57 18.72
N ILE A 162 3.60 -13.54 18.63
CA ILE A 162 2.21 -13.42 19.10
C ILE A 162 1.92 -14.64 19.98
N ASP A 163 1.42 -14.37 21.18
CA ASP A 163 1.01 -15.42 22.11
C ASP A 163 -0.51 -15.40 22.27
N ALA A 164 -1.21 -16.13 21.39
CA ALA A 164 -2.64 -16.36 21.43
C ALA A 164 -3.50 -15.06 21.38
N ALA A 165 -3.39 -14.29 20.31
CA ALA A 165 -4.23 -13.13 20.05
C ALA A 165 -5.22 -13.39 18.91
#